data_2e3244a43271c87ec0eed1088582c4a9
#
_entry.id   2e3244a43271c87ec0eed1088582c4a9
#
_cell.length_a   1.000
_cell.length_b   1.000
_cell.length_c   1.000
_cell.angle_alpha   90.00
_cell.angle_beta   90.00
_cell.angle_gamma   90.00
#
_symmetry.space_group_name_H-M   'P 1'
#
loop_
_entity.id
_entity.type
_entity.pdbx_description
1 polymer ?
#
loop_
_entity_poly.entity_id
_entity_poly.type
_entity_poly.pdbx_seq_one_letter_code
_entity_poly.pdbx_strand_id
1 'polypeptide(L)'
;TSTCAIWHFDLYRLDKADDIYETGIEDALRDGISLIEWPEIIRHLHPLDALNIKIVYGNNENERLVSISSPSARWQPLFEVLEK
;
A
#
# COMPACT_ATOMS: atom_id res chain seq x y z
N THR A 1 -9.10 6.61 22.66
CA THR A 1 -8.78 6.64 21.25
C THR A 1 -7.31 6.98 21.03
N SER A 2 -6.69 6.31 20.10
CA SER A 2 -5.33 6.62 19.70
C SER A 2 -5.35 7.32 18.34
N THR A 3 -4.37 8.19 18.13
CA THR A 3 -4.21 8.87 16.85
C THR A 3 -2.85 8.51 16.26
N CYS A 4 -2.80 8.45 14.95
CA CYS A 4 -1.54 8.27 14.23
C CYS A 4 -1.59 9.06 12.93
N ALA A 5 -0.42 9.40 12.42
CA ALA A 5 -0.32 10.11 11.17
C ALA A 5 -0.64 9.17 10.01
N ILE A 6 -1.34 9.68 9.01
CA ILE A 6 -1.60 8.95 7.78
C ILE A 6 -0.94 9.72 6.65
N TRP A 7 -0.06 9.03 5.92
CA TRP A 7 0.65 9.60 4.78
C TRP A 7 0.09 8.98 3.52
N HIS A 8 -0.16 9.79 2.50
CA HIS A 8 -0.65 9.32 1.22
C HIS A 8 0.32 9.69 0.12
N PHE A 9 0.77 8.70 -0.64
CA PHE A 9 1.69 8.90 -1.74
C PHE A 9 1.08 8.33 -3.02
N ASP A 10 0.95 9.16 -4.05
CA ASP A 10 0.57 8.71 -5.38
C ASP A 10 1.82 8.79 -6.27
N LEU A 11 2.39 7.65 -6.58
CA LEU A 11 3.66 7.57 -7.27
C LEU A 11 3.52 7.44 -8.79
N TYR A 12 2.31 7.54 -9.29
CA TYR A 12 2.04 7.39 -10.72
C TYR A 12 2.86 8.35 -11.58
N ARG A 13 3.11 9.57 -11.09
CA ARG A 13 3.82 10.61 -11.84
C ARG A 13 5.29 10.76 -11.51
N LEU A 14 5.85 9.86 -10.73
CA LEU A 14 7.28 9.91 -10.45
C LEU A 14 8.06 9.43 -11.67
N ASP A 15 8.98 10.26 -12.13
CA ASP A 15 9.80 9.93 -13.28
C ASP A 15 10.92 8.96 -12.93
N LYS A 16 11.46 9.09 -11.71
CA LYS A 16 12.56 8.26 -11.25
C LYS A 16 12.31 7.79 -9.83
N ALA A 17 12.74 6.56 -9.54
CA ALA A 17 12.59 6.01 -8.20
C ALA A 17 13.26 6.87 -7.13
N ASP A 18 14.39 7.49 -7.44
CA ASP A 18 15.12 8.30 -6.48
C ASP A 18 14.37 9.57 -6.06
N ASP A 19 13.43 10.03 -6.88
CA ASP A 19 12.65 11.22 -6.57
C ASP A 19 11.75 11.02 -5.35
N ILE A 20 11.50 9.76 -4.99
CA ILE A 20 10.65 9.43 -3.84
C ILE A 20 11.24 9.95 -2.53
N TYR A 21 12.55 10.06 -2.42
CA TYR A 21 13.19 10.52 -1.19
C TYR A 21 12.84 11.96 -0.84
N GLU A 22 12.49 12.75 -1.84
CA GLU A 22 12.09 14.15 -1.64
C GLU A 22 10.67 14.27 -1.06
N THR A 23 9.91 13.19 -1.06
CA THR A 23 8.53 13.21 -0.58
C THR A 23 8.40 12.96 0.91
N GLY A 24 9.48 12.58 1.58
CA GLY A 24 9.43 12.23 3.00
C GLY A 24 9.01 10.79 3.26
N ILE A 25 9.10 9.92 2.26
CA ILE A 25 8.63 8.54 2.39
C ILE A 25 9.38 7.75 3.47
N GLU A 26 10.65 8.03 3.67
CA GLU A 26 11.42 7.32 4.70
C GLU A 26 10.85 7.57 6.09
N ASP A 27 10.47 8.82 6.36
CA ASP A 27 9.85 9.16 7.64
C ASP A 27 8.47 8.53 7.77
N ALA A 28 7.70 8.53 6.69
CA ALA A 28 6.35 7.96 6.68
C ALA A 28 6.37 6.46 6.93
N LEU A 29 7.33 5.73 6.33
CA LEU A 29 7.44 4.29 6.51
C LEU A 29 7.88 3.91 7.92
N ARG A 30 8.52 4.84 8.62
CA ARG A 30 8.99 4.62 9.97
C ARG A 30 7.89 4.87 11.01
N ASP A 31 6.96 5.76 10.72
CA ASP A 31 5.99 6.22 11.70
C ASP A 31 4.63 6.46 11.04
N GLY A 32 3.55 5.93 11.66
CA GLY A 32 2.21 6.12 11.17
C GLY A 32 1.79 5.09 10.12
N ILE A 33 0.79 5.47 9.34
CA ILE A 33 0.24 4.63 8.28
C ILE A 33 0.57 5.26 6.93
N SER A 34 1.10 4.46 6.01
CA SER A 34 1.40 4.92 4.65
C SER A 34 0.48 4.24 3.66
N LEU A 35 -0.25 5.05 2.89
CA LEU A 35 -1.07 4.60 1.77
C LEU A 35 -0.33 4.96 0.50
N ILE A 36 0.13 3.95 -0.24
CA ILE A 36 0.98 4.17 -1.40
C ILE A 36 0.30 3.61 -2.64
N GLU A 37 0.03 4.49 -3.61
CA GLU A 37 -0.50 4.10 -4.91
C GLU A 37 0.65 3.96 -5.90
N TRP A 38 0.56 2.93 -6.76
CA TRP A 38 1.58 2.63 -7.77
C TRP A 38 2.95 2.35 -7.14
N PRO A 39 3.02 1.39 -6.19
CA PRO A 39 4.24 1.17 -5.39
C PRO A 39 5.38 0.51 -6.16
N GLU A 40 5.18 0.09 -7.39
CA GLU A 40 6.17 -0.66 -8.15
C GLU A 40 7.48 0.10 -8.32
N ILE A 41 7.41 1.43 -8.39
CA ILE A 41 8.61 2.24 -8.60
C ILE A 41 9.53 2.24 -7.39
N ILE A 42 9.01 1.87 -6.21
CA ILE A 42 9.81 1.87 -4.97
C ILE A 42 9.96 0.47 -4.39
N ARG A 43 10.06 -0.56 -5.22
CA ARG A 43 10.20 -1.93 -4.73
C ARG A 43 11.31 -2.07 -3.69
N HIS A 44 12.41 -1.35 -3.88
CA HIS A 44 13.55 -1.43 -2.97
C HIS A 44 13.25 -0.89 -1.57
N LEU A 45 12.19 -0.12 -1.42
CA LEU A 45 11.76 0.42 -0.12
C LEU A 45 10.55 -0.32 0.44
N HIS A 46 10.01 -1.29 -0.30
CA HIS A 46 8.74 -1.94 0.06
C HIS A 46 8.89 -2.75 1.34
N PRO A 47 8.19 -2.40 2.42
CA PRO A 47 8.27 -3.15 3.67
C PRO A 47 7.77 -4.58 3.50
N LEU A 48 8.41 -5.52 4.19
CA LEU A 48 7.98 -6.92 4.14
C LEU A 48 6.64 -7.17 4.82
N ASP A 49 6.22 -6.26 5.69
CA ASP A 49 4.93 -6.37 6.37
C ASP A 49 3.83 -5.54 5.73
N ALA A 50 4.04 -5.05 4.52
CA ALA A 50 3.04 -4.27 3.82
C ALA A 50 1.84 -5.11 3.43
N LEU A 51 0.66 -4.50 3.49
CA LEU A 51 -0.56 -5.08 2.93
C LEU A 51 -0.66 -4.66 1.48
N ASN A 52 -0.73 -5.63 0.58
CA ASN A 52 -0.80 -5.37 -0.85
C ASN A 52 -2.24 -5.47 -1.32
N ILE A 53 -2.74 -4.42 -1.94
CA ILE A 53 -4.10 -4.38 -2.47
C ILE A 53 -4.01 -4.15 -3.97
N LYS A 54 -4.52 -5.12 -4.73
CA LYS A 54 -4.55 -5.03 -6.19
C LYS A 54 -6.00 -4.90 -6.64
N ILE A 55 -6.28 -3.88 -7.43
CA ILE A 55 -7.62 -3.61 -7.93
C ILE A 55 -7.57 -3.65 -9.45
N VAL A 56 -8.39 -4.50 -10.06
CA VAL A 56 -8.47 -4.61 -11.51
C VAL A 56 -9.93 -4.51 -11.96
N TYR A 57 -10.14 -4.24 -13.25
CA TYR A 57 -11.48 -4.20 -13.81
C TYR A 57 -12.08 -5.59 -13.78
N GLY A 58 -13.37 -5.66 -13.48
CA GLY A 58 -14.12 -6.90 -13.55
C GLY A 58 -14.71 -7.12 -14.94
N ASN A 59 -15.73 -7.98 -15.00
CA ASN A 59 -16.38 -8.32 -16.27
C ASN A 59 -17.32 -7.24 -16.76
N ASN A 60 -17.82 -6.38 -15.86
CA ASN A 60 -18.74 -5.30 -16.18
C ASN A 60 -18.12 -3.96 -15.82
N GLU A 61 -18.64 -2.87 -16.42
CA GLU A 61 -18.13 -1.53 -16.18
C GLU A 61 -18.12 -1.12 -14.72
N ASN A 62 -19.08 -1.62 -13.95
CA ASN A 62 -19.24 -1.26 -12.54
C ASN A 62 -18.57 -2.23 -11.59
N GLU A 63 -17.86 -3.22 -12.11
CA GLU A 63 -17.19 -4.22 -11.29
C GLU A 63 -15.70 -3.94 -11.17
N ARG A 64 -15.18 -4.23 -9.98
CA ARG A 64 -13.74 -4.25 -9.73
C ARG A 64 -13.42 -5.51 -8.95
N LEU A 65 -12.34 -6.15 -9.30
CA LEU A 65 -11.84 -7.31 -8.56
C LEU A 65 -10.71 -6.83 -7.66
N VAL A 66 -10.80 -7.17 -6.39
CA VAL A 66 -9.84 -6.73 -5.39
C VAL A 66 -9.13 -7.95 -4.83
N SER A 67 -7.81 -7.95 -4.91
CA SER A 67 -6.98 -9.00 -4.33
C SER A 67 -6.14 -8.39 -3.22
N ILE A 68 -6.17 -9.02 -2.05
CA ILE A 68 -5.45 -8.54 -0.87
C ILE A 68 -4.49 -9.62 -0.43
N SER A 69 -3.23 -9.27 -0.26
CA SER A 69 -2.20 -10.24 0.12
C SER A 69 -1.11 -9.57 0.94
N SER A 70 -0.40 -10.37 1.71
CA SER A 70 0.80 -9.93 2.42
C SER A 70 1.65 -11.14 2.77
N PRO A 71 2.99 -11.03 2.71
CA PRO A 71 3.87 -12.09 3.20
C PRO A 71 3.93 -12.13 4.72
N SER A 72 3.39 -11.13 5.40
CA SER A 72 3.48 -11.03 6.86
C SER A 72 2.25 -11.62 7.54
N ALA A 73 2.49 -12.41 8.60
CA ALA A 73 1.41 -12.94 9.42
C ALA A 73 0.67 -11.84 10.21
N ARG A 74 1.22 -10.65 10.25
CA ARG A 74 0.59 -9.51 10.90
C ARG A 74 -0.84 -9.27 10.45
N TRP A 75 -1.13 -9.54 9.17
CA TRP A 75 -2.42 -9.27 8.57
C TRP A 75 -3.39 -10.45 8.61
N GLN A 76 -2.98 -11.56 9.21
CA GLN A 76 -3.82 -12.76 9.26
C GLN A 76 -5.20 -12.50 9.88
N PRO A 77 -5.33 -11.74 10.98
CA PRO A 77 -6.66 -11.44 11.53
C PRO A 77 -7.59 -10.75 10.55
N LEU A 78 -7.05 -9.88 9.69
CA LEU A 78 -7.85 -9.24 8.65
C LEU A 78 -8.38 -10.25 7.64
N PHE A 79 -7.51 -11.15 7.18
CA PHE A 79 -7.91 -12.17 6.21
C PHE A 79 -8.99 -13.08 6.76
N GLU A 80 -8.90 -13.45 8.03
CA GLU A 80 -9.91 -14.28 8.67
C GLU A 80 -11.28 -13.61 8.70
N VAL A 81 -11.32 -12.31 8.90
CA VAL A 81 -12.56 -11.54 8.87
C VAL A 81 -13.14 -11.50 7.45
N LEU A 82 -12.28 -11.26 6.45
CA LEU A 82 -12.73 -11.12 5.06
C LEU A 82 -13.22 -12.43 4.45
N GLU A 83 -12.76 -13.57 4.95
CA GLU A 83 -13.17 -14.88 4.45
C GLU A 83 -14.50 -15.38 5.01
N LYS A 84 -15.04 -14.65 5.96
CA LYS A 84 -16.37 -14.97 6.50
C LYS A 84 -17.48 -14.44 5.57
#